data_cb5f9eba441bb4ecd6d07f3371a89a28
#
_entry.id   cb5f9eba441bb4ecd6d07f3371a89a28
#
_cell.length_a   1.000
_cell.length_b   1.000
_cell.length_c   1.000
_cell.angle_alpha   90.00
_cell.angle_beta   90.00
_cell.angle_gamma   90.00
#
_symmetry.space_group_name_H-M   'P 1'
#
loop_
_entity.id
_entity.type
_entity.pdbx_description
1 polymer ?
#
loop_
_entity_poly.entity_id
_entity_poly.type
_entity_poly.pdbx_seq_one_letter_code
_entity_poly.pdbx_strand_id
1 'polypeptide(L)'
;MLRTRSPIRPLSLADRDDALDLCSRDLPGSVFVAARILEGARTGSLMSVLGHRVDGELTALCWASANVVPVATTAESQALIAERVRRWRGRCASLFGRRDEVEGLWSHLAPHWEPARAIRTRQPLLVADRLPSTLGVQIDQRVRPARVDEVDLVLPAAEHMFTAEIGYPPYRGNSRGYRASLAALAQRGHTYVVVEHGEVVFKTDIGSFALGCAQLQGVWLAPHLRGQGLAAPLLASVVEQVMLGPAPLVTLYVNDFNTAARATYRRLGFRDVGDFATVLL
;
A
#
# COMPACT_ATOMS: atom_id res chain seq x y z
N MET A 1 -2.63 16.01 -41.15
CA MET A 1 -3.27 16.01 -39.82
C MET A 1 -2.24 15.58 -38.75
N LEU A 2 -1.71 16.52 -38.00
CA LEU A 2 -0.87 16.23 -36.83
C LEU A 2 -1.74 15.45 -35.84
N ARG A 3 -1.43 14.17 -35.60
CA ARG A 3 -2.03 13.43 -34.48
C ARG A 3 -1.57 14.12 -33.19
N THR A 4 -2.43 14.91 -32.58
CA THR A 4 -2.22 15.44 -31.23
C THR A 4 -1.97 14.24 -30.33
N ARG A 5 -0.72 14.07 -29.85
CA ARG A 5 -0.40 13.00 -28.90
C ARG A 5 -1.25 13.22 -27.67
N SER A 6 -1.98 12.19 -27.24
CA SER A 6 -2.73 12.24 -25.98
C SER A 6 -1.80 12.74 -24.87
N PRO A 7 -2.22 13.74 -24.08
CA PRO A 7 -1.40 14.22 -22.96
C PRO A 7 -1.18 13.16 -21.87
N ILE A 8 -1.96 12.08 -21.87
CA ILE A 8 -1.76 10.89 -21.02
C ILE A 8 -1.17 9.76 -21.83
N ARG A 9 0.00 9.28 -21.44
CA ARG A 9 0.67 8.14 -22.07
C ARG A 9 1.34 7.22 -21.06
N PRO A 10 1.53 5.93 -21.36
CA PRO A 10 2.42 5.08 -20.59
C PRO A 10 3.84 5.68 -20.55
N LEU A 11 4.48 5.56 -19.39
CA LEU A 11 5.86 5.98 -19.23
C LEU A 11 6.84 5.00 -19.88
N SER A 12 7.97 5.51 -20.27
CA SER A 12 9.16 4.76 -20.70
C SER A 12 10.21 4.74 -19.57
N LEU A 13 11.27 3.95 -19.74
CA LEU A 13 12.39 3.95 -18.79
C LEU A 13 13.09 5.30 -18.69
N ALA A 14 13.07 6.12 -19.75
CA ALA A 14 13.63 7.47 -19.71
C ALA A 14 12.84 8.43 -18.82
N ASP A 15 11.57 8.15 -18.54
CA ASP A 15 10.72 8.97 -17.66
C ASP A 15 10.87 8.59 -16.16
N ARG A 16 11.72 7.59 -15.84
CA ARG A 16 11.83 7.02 -14.48
C ARG A 16 12.16 8.06 -13.41
N ASP A 17 13.17 8.86 -13.66
CA ASP A 17 13.68 9.79 -12.64
C ASP A 17 12.70 10.94 -12.42
N ASP A 18 12.11 11.53 -13.48
CA ASP A 18 11.01 12.50 -13.35
C ASP A 18 9.83 11.93 -12.54
N ALA A 19 9.50 10.64 -12.76
CA ALA A 19 8.39 9.99 -12.06
C ALA A 19 8.68 9.73 -10.58
N LEU A 20 9.92 9.38 -10.24
CA LEU A 20 10.36 9.22 -8.85
C LEU A 20 10.44 10.58 -8.13
N ASP A 21 10.91 11.61 -8.81
CA ASP A 21 10.94 12.98 -8.28
C ASP A 21 9.52 13.48 -7.96
N LEU A 22 8.56 13.22 -8.86
CA LEU A 22 7.16 13.54 -8.59
C LEU A 22 6.61 12.78 -7.38
N CYS A 23 6.92 11.50 -7.25
CA CYS A 23 6.53 10.71 -6.09
C CYS A 23 7.18 11.22 -4.79
N SER A 24 8.41 11.74 -4.84
CA SER A 24 9.13 12.23 -3.66
C SER A 24 8.48 13.43 -3.00
N ARG A 25 7.71 14.22 -3.74
CA ARG A 25 7.01 15.43 -3.24
C ARG A 25 5.94 15.10 -2.18
N ASP A 26 5.34 13.91 -2.26
CA ASP A 26 4.44 13.33 -1.26
C ASP A 26 4.73 11.84 -1.10
N LEU A 27 5.91 11.52 -0.56
CA LEU A 27 6.39 10.15 -0.49
C LEU A 27 5.48 9.21 0.30
N PRO A 28 4.91 9.58 1.47
CA PRO A 28 3.98 8.70 2.18
C PRO A 28 2.73 8.35 1.37
N GLY A 29 2.22 9.31 0.57
CA GLY A 29 1.04 9.12 -0.28
C GLY A 29 1.31 8.32 -1.55
N SER A 30 2.57 8.35 -2.04
CA SER A 30 2.95 7.81 -3.35
C SER A 30 3.90 6.61 -3.29
N VAL A 31 4.33 6.16 -2.10
CA VAL A 31 5.34 5.09 -1.95
C VAL A 31 4.96 3.81 -2.70
N PHE A 32 3.67 3.47 -2.80
CA PHE A 32 3.21 2.34 -3.61
C PHE A 32 3.60 2.53 -5.07
N VAL A 33 3.32 3.69 -5.66
CA VAL A 33 3.61 3.96 -7.08
C VAL A 33 5.12 4.04 -7.30
N ALA A 34 5.87 4.69 -6.40
CA ALA A 34 7.33 4.74 -6.44
C ALA A 34 7.95 3.33 -6.43
N ALA A 35 7.45 2.43 -5.57
CA ALA A 35 7.89 1.03 -5.54
C ALA A 35 7.61 0.29 -6.87
N ARG A 36 6.45 0.53 -7.49
CA ARG A 36 6.11 -0.05 -8.80
C ARG A 36 6.99 0.50 -9.92
N ILE A 37 7.36 1.79 -9.88
CA ILE A 37 8.29 2.40 -10.82
C ILE A 37 9.67 1.74 -10.70
N LEU A 38 10.20 1.59 -9.49
CA LEU A 38 11.50 0.95 -9.26
C LEU A 38 11.49 -0.52 -9.70
N GLU A 39 10.43 -1.26 -9.42
CA GLU A 39 10.28 -2.65 -9.86
C GLU A 39 10.18 -2.73 -11.39
N GLY A 40 9.36 -1.88 -12.02
CA GLY A 40 9.22 -1.80 -13.47
C GLY A 40 10.54 -1.43 -14.16
N ALA A 41 11.30 -0.50 -13.62
CA ALA A 41 12.62 -0.15 -14.14
C ALA A 41 13.59 -1.34 -14.08
N ARG A 42 13.56 -2.12 -13.00
CA ARG A 42 14.38 -3.34 -12.87
C ARG A 42 13.98 -4.44 -13.85
N THR A 43 12.69 -4.53 -14.18
CA THR A 43 12.16 -5.53 -15.14
C THR A 43 12.09 -5.02 -16.59
N GLY A 44 12.49 -3.77 -16.84
CA GLY A 44 12.59 -3.19 -18.17
C GLY A 44 11.29 -2.56 -18.71
N SER A 45 10.25 -2.32 -17.89
CA SER A 45 8.98 -1.76 -18.38
C SER A 45 8.26 -0.89 -17.35
N LEU A 46 7.83 0.31 -17.78
CA LEU A 46 6.96 1.21 -17.04
C LEU A 46 5.55 1.36 -17.67
N MET A 47 5.16 0.44 -18.53
CA MET A 47 3.91 0.52 -19.31
C MET A 47 2.63 0.60 -18.44
N SER A 48 2.68 0.15 -17.19
CA SER A 48 1.56 0.26 -16.24
C SER A 48 1.52 1.60 -15.51
N VAL A 49 2.48 2.50 -15.73
CA VAL A 49 2.49 3.85 -15.17
C VAL A 49 2.09 4.82 -16.27
N LEU A 50 0.94 5.46 -16.10
CA LEU A 50 0.49 6.54 -16.99
C LEU A 50 1.04 7.85 -16.46
N GLY A 51 1.56 8.71 -17.34
CA GLY A 51 2.03 10.04 -17.02
C GLY A 51 1.26 11.11 -17.78
N HIS A 52 0.95 12.20 -17.09
CA HIS A 52 0.43 13.44 -17.69
C HIS A 52 1.56 14.46 -17.79
N ARG A 53 1.73 15.04 -18.98
CA ARG A 53 2.72 16.09 -19.20
C ARG A 53 2.06 17.38 -19.68
N VAL A 54 2.47 18.49 -19.09
CA VAL A 54 2.10 19.83 -19.48
C VAL A 54 3.39 20.56 -19.84
N ASP A 55 3.46 21.13 -21.03
CA ASP A 55 4.64 21.86 -21.54
C ASP A 55 5.97 21.06 -21.45
N GLY A 56 5.86 19.73 -21.56
CA GLY A 56 6.99 18.81 -21.45
C GLY A 56 7.28 18.30 -20.04
N GLU A 57 6.80 18.93 -19.00
CA GLU A 57 6.99 18.50 -17.62
C GLU A 57 5.99 17.42 -17.20
N LEU A 58 6.44 16.43 -16.44
CA LEU A 58 5.60 15.41 -15.86
C LEU A 58 4.90 15.96 -14.61
N THR A 59 3.59 16.15 -14.71
CA THR A 59 2.79 16.82 -13.67
C THR A 59 1.92 15.87 -12.86
N ALA A 60 1.54 14.70 -13.41
CA ALA A 60 0.75 13.71 -12.69
C ALA A 60 1.08 12.28 -13.17
N LEU A 61 0.85 11.31 -12.28
CA LEU A 61 1.02 9.90 -12.53
C LEU A 61 -0.27 9.13 -12.20
N CYS A 62 -0.39 7.95 -12.80
CA CYS A 62 -1.36 6.95 -12.36
C CYS A 62 -0.78 5.56 -12.58
N TRP A 63 -0.60 4.79 -11.52
CA TRP A 63 -0.43 3.35 -11.64
C TRP A 63 -1.76 2.75 -12.11
N ALA A 64 -1.74 2.00 -13.19
CA ALA A 64 -2.93 1.45 -13.81
C ALA A 64 -2.72 -0.02 -14.17
N SER A 65 -3.15 -0.92 -13.29
CA SER A 65 -3.06 -2.38 -13.43
C SER A 65 -4.24 -3.02 -12.66
N ALA A 66 -4.00 -4.06 -11.84
CA ALA A 66 -5.00 -4.62 -10.93
C ALA A 66 -5.49 -3.60 -9.88
N ASN A 67 -4.69 -2.60 -9.61
CA ASN A 67 -5.08 -1.43 -8.83
C ASN A 67 -4.91 -0.17 -9.70
N VAL A 68 -5.72 0.84 -9.45
CA VAL A 68 -5.54 2.18 -10.02
C VAL A 68 -5.18 3.13 -8.89
N VAL A 69 -4.03 3.80 -9.00
CA VAL A 69 -3.49 4.67 -7.95
C VAL A 69 -3.04 5.99 -8.57
N PRO A 70 -3.82 7.07 -8.43
CA PRO A 70 -3.45 8.41 -8.88
C PRO A 70 -2.38 9.01 -7.97
N VAL A 71 -1.52 9.87 -8.52
CA VAL A 71 -0.47 10.62 -7.81
C VAL A 71 -0.33 12.01 -8.43
N ALA A 72 -0.41 13.06 -7.62
CA ALA A 72 -0.28 14.46 -7.99
C ALA A 72 -1.28 14.88 -9.08
N THR A 73 -2.48 14.29 -9.08
CA THR A 73 -3.49 14.52 -10.13
C THR A 73 -4.29 15.79 -9.89
N THR A 74 -4.64 16.47 -10.99
CA THR A 74 -5.57 17.60 -11.05
C THR A 74 -6.89 17.15 -11.66
N ALA A 75 -7.94 17.98 -11.60
CA ALA A 75 -9.23 17.67 -12.24
C ALA A 75 -9.08 17.36 -13.74
N GLU A 76 -8.18 18.06 -14.44
CA GLU A 76 -7.90 17.81 -15.86
C GLU A 76 -7.25 16.42 -16.07
N SER A 77 -6.17 16.13 -15.35
CA SER A 77 -5.49 14.83 -15.49
C SER A 77 -6.35 13.67 -15.02
N GLN A 78 -7.23 13.85 -14.02
CA GLN A 78 -8.20 12.86 -13.57
C GLN A 78 -9.20 12.49 -14.68
N ALA A 79 -9.75 13.48 -15.37
CA ALA A 79 -10.66 13.25 -16.51
C ALA A 79 -9.97 12.48 -17.64
N LEU A 80 -8.75 12.86 -17.98
CA LEU A 80 -7.94 12.22 -19.03
C LEU A 80 -7.53 10.78 -18.65
N ILE A 81 -7.15 10.56 -17.39
CA ILE A 81 -6.84 9.22 -16.85
C ILE A 81 -8.08 8.34 -16.89
N ALA A 82 -9.23 8.86 -16.43
CA ALA A 82 -10.50 8.13 -16.43
C ALA A 82 -10.87 7.67 -17.85
N GLU A 83 -10.80 8.56 -18.84
CA GLU A 83 -11.05 8.21 -20.24
C GLU A 83 -10.13 7.07 -20.72
N ARG A 84 -8.88 7.07 -20.29
CA ARG A 84 -7.89 6.04 -20.66
C ARG A 84 -8.18 4.69 -20.03
N VAL A 85 -8.60 4.66 -18.75
CA VAL A 85 -8.78 3.42 -17.98
C VAL A 85 -10.23 2.93 -17.90
N ARG A 86 -11.22 3.69 -18.34
CA ARG A 86 -12.66 3.37 -18.17
C ARG A 86 -13.04 1.97 -18.62
N ARG A 87 -12.38 1.42 -19.64
CA ARG A 87 -12.63 0.07 -20.16
C ARG A 87 -11.96 -1.05 -19.36
N TRP A 88 -11.24 -0.71 -18.29
CA TRP A 88 -10.42 -1.67 -17.53
C TRP A 88 -11.13 -2.21 -16.28
N ARG A 89 -12.43 -1.92 -16.09
CA ARG A 89 -13.22 -2.37 -14.93
C ARG A 89 -12.97 -3.84 -14.56
N GLY A 90 -13.04 -4.74 -15.55
CA GLY A 90 -12.84 -6.19 -15.33
C GLY A 90 -11.40 -6.61 -14.96
N ARG A 91 -10.44 -5.70 -15.02
CA ARG A 91 -9.05 -5.92 -14.66
C ARG A 91 -8.68 -5.31 -13.31
N CYS A 92 -9.51 -4.41 -12.78
CA CYS A 92 -9.23 -3.63 -11.60
C CYS A 92 -9.95 -4.20 -10.39
N ALA A 93 -9.22 -4.41 -9.30
CA ALA A 93 -9.74 -4.83 -8.01
C ALA A 93 -10.04 -3.63 -7.10
N SER A 94 -9.29 -2.53 -7.26
CA SER A 94 -9.49 -1.33 -6.43
C SER A 94 -8.93 -0.07 -7.09
N LEU A 95 -9.46 1.07 -6.63
CA LEU A 95 -8.88 2.40 -6.80
C LEU A 95 -8.55 2.91 -5.39
N PHE A 96 -7.31 3.34 -5.12
CA PHE A 96 -6.92 3.86 -3.83
C PHE A 96 -5.79 4.90 -3.93
N GLY A 97 -5.61 5.69 -2.88
CA GLY A 97 -4.60 6.74 -2.82
C GLY A 97 -5.06 7.94 -1.99
N ARG A 98 -4.47 9.10 -2.22
CA ARG A 98 -4.92 10.36 -1.59
C ARG A 98 -6.40 10.56 -1.86
N ARG A 99 -7.12 10.95 -0.82
CA ARG A 99 -8.59 11.00 -0.83
C ARG A 99 -9.15 11.87 -1.94
N ASP A 100 -8.67 13.09 -2.07
CA ASP A 100 -9.12 14.04 -3.09
C ASP A 100 -8.84 13.56 -4.52
N GLU A 101 -7.69 12.91 -4.73
CA GLU A 101 -7.31 12.32 -6.01
C GLU A 101 -8.20 11.12 -6.37
N VAL A 102 -8.48 10.26 -5.37
CA VAL A 102 -9.37 9.10 -5.55
C VAL A 102 -10.81 9.54 -5.79
N GLU A 103 -11.33 10.47 -4.99
CA GLU A 103 -12.70 11.00 -5.14
C GLU A 103 -12.87 11.68 -6.49
N GLY A 104 -11.90 12.51 -6.91
CA GLY A 104 -11.92 13.15 -8.21
C GLY A 104 -11.87 12.16 -9.37
N LEU A 105 -10.98 11.20 -9.35
CA LEU A 105 -10.90 10.16 -10.39
C LEU A 105 -12.14 9.26 -10.39
N TRP A 106 -12.65 8.90 -9.21
CA TRP A 106 -13.85 8.07 -9.07
C TRP A 106 -15.11 8.76 -9.63
N SER A 107 -15.25 10.07 -9.47
CA SER A 107 -16.38 10.81 -10.03
C SER A 107 -16.52 10.64 -11.55
N HIS A 108 -15.41 10.48 -12.27
CA HIS A 108 -15.39 10.20 -13.71
C HIS A 108 -15.56 8.71 -14.04
N LEU A 109 -15.15 7.80 -13.15
CA LEU A 109 -15.18 6.34 -13.40
C LEU A 109 -16.49 5.70 -12.94
N ALA A 110 -17.13 6.21 -11.90
CA ALA A 110 -18.34 5.65 -11.30
C ALA A 110 -19.44 5.36 -12.34
N PRO A 111 -19.76 6.25 -13.29
CA PRO A 111 -20.78 5.98 -14.31
C PRO A 111 -20.50 4.76 -15.20
N HIS A 112 -19.24 4.27 -15.20
CA HIS A 112 -18.80 3.14 -16.02
C HIS A 112 -18.38 1.91 -15.18
N TRP A 113 -18.15 2.10 -13.88
CA TRP A 113 -17.54 1.10 -13.01
C TRP A 113 -18.43 0.66 -11.84
N GLU A 114 -19.58 1.30 -11.64
CA GLU A 114 -20.54 0.88 -10.63
C GLU A 114 -21.26 -0.43 -10.99
N PRO A 115 -21.72 -1.17 -9.99
CA PRO A 115 -21.57 -0.85 -8.56
C PRO A 115 -20.18 -1.20 -8.03
N ALA A 116 -19.67 -0.30 -7.16
CA ALA A 116 -18.51 -0.63 -6.33
C ALA A 116 -18.95 -1.59 -5.22
N ARG A 117 -18.07 -2.50 -4.82
CA ARG A 117 -18.33 -3.44 -3.73
C ARG A 117 -18.32 -2.73 -2.36
N ALA A 118 -17.42 -1.79 -2.17
CA ALA A 118 -17.34 -0.94 -1.00
C ALA A 118 -16.56 0.34 -1.32
N ILE A 119 -16.94 1.44 -0.68
CA ILE A 119 -16.24 2.72 -0.76
C ILE A 119 -15.83 3.11 0.66
N ARG A 120 -14.53 3.26 0.89
CA ARG A 120 -13.92 3.73 2.12
C ARG A 120 -13.49 5.17 1.89
N THR A 121 -14.32 6.11 2.25
CA THR A 121 -14.12 7.54 1.94
C THR A 121 -13.04 8.19 2.78
N ARG A 122 -12.68 7.58 3.93
CA ARG A 122 -11.68 8.13 4.84
C ARG A 122 -10.85 7.04 5.48
N GLN A 123 -9.56 7.09 5.22
CA GLN A 123 -8.55 6.24 5.81
C GLN A 123 -7.34 7.11 6.17
N PRO A 124 -7.21 7.56 7.46
CA PRO A 124 -6.05 8.34 7.87
C PRO A 124 -4.74 7.72 7.41
N LEU A 125 -3.92 8.51 6.71
CA LEU A 125 -2.55 8.19 6.34
C LEU A 125 -1.63 8.65 7.46
N LEU A 126 -0.88 7.71 8.01
CA LEU A 126 -0.07 7.91 9.19
C LEU A 126 1.41 7.69 8.88
N VAL A 127 2.29 8.45 9.54
CA VAL A 127 3.74 8.39 9.38
C VAL A 127 4.43 8.33 10.73
N ALA A 128 5.44 7.46 10.84
CA ALA A 128 6.42 7.44 11.92
C ALA A 128 7.82 7.71 11.34
N ASP A 129 8.55 8.64 11.96
CA ASP A 129 9.91 9.06 11.63
C ASP A 129 10.82 9.08 12.87
N ARG A 130 10.36 8.49 13.97
CA ARG A 130 11.09 8.34 15.24
C ARG A 130 10.99 6.91 15.73
N LEU A 131 12.07 6.40 16.29
CA LEU A 131 12.10 5.06 16.88
C LEU A 131 11.12 4.97 18.05
N PRO A 132 10.18 3.98 18.08
CA PRO A 132 9.24 3.81 19.18
C PRO A 132 9.89 3.67 20.55
N SER A 133 11.06 3.05 20.66
CA SER A 133 11.82 2.94 21.91
C SER A 133 12.20 4.31 22.49
N THR A 134 12.49 5.30 21.65
CA THR A 134 12.80 6.68 22.11
C THR A 134 11.58 7.40 22.70
N LEU A 135 10.38 6.86 22.46
CA LEU A 135 9.10 7.33 23.00
C LEU A 135 8.67 6.53 24.24
N GLY A 136 9.55 5.65 24.76
CA GLY A 136 9.26 4.81 25.92
C GLY A 136 8.37 3.60 25.61
N VAL A 137 8.18 3.26 24.34
CA VAL A 137 7.42 2.06 23.96
C VAL A 137 8.32 0.84 24.10
N GLN A 138 7.81 -0.18 24.77
CA GLN A 138 8.52 -1.46 24.89
C GLN A 138 8.62 -2.17 23.55
N ILE A 139 9.74 -2.86 23.34
CA ILE A 139 10.04 -3.62 22.13
C ILE A 139 9.96 -5.12 22.46
N ASP A 140 9.17 -5.85 21.68
CA ASP A 140 9.03 -7.30 21.84
C ASP A 140 10.07 -8.02 20.98
N GLN A 141 11.05 -8.68 21.62
CA GLN A 141 12.18 -9.32 20.97
C GLN A 141 11.80 -10.59 20.17
N ARG A 142 10.58 -11.10 20.29
CA ARG A 142 10.11 -12.28 19.54
C ARG A 142 9.80 -11.98 18.08
N VAL A 143 9.61 -10.69 17.74
CA VAL A 143 9.31 -10.27 16.37
C VAL A 143 10.54 -10.44 15.48
N ARG A 144 10.37 -11.16 14.39
CA ARG A 144 11.41 -11.39 13.38
C ARG A 144 10.84 -11.46 11.97
N PRO A 145 11.68 -11.31 10.94
CA PRO A 145 11.27 -11.65 9.59
C PRO A 145 10.87 -13.12 9.47
N ALA A 146 9.82 -13.39 8.69
CA ALA A 146 9.42 -14.75 8.34
C ALA A 146 10.41 -15.35 7.34
N ARG A 147 10.67 -16.64 7.46
CA ARG A 147 11.47 -17.39 6.48
C ARG A 147 10.58 -17.86 5.32
N VAL A 148 11.20 -18.13 4.17
CA VAL A 148 10.48 -18.61 2.98
C VAL A 148 9.83 -19.98 3.22
N ASP A 149 10.47 -20.84 4.01
CA ASP A 149 9.94 -22.16 4.40
C ASP A 149 8.79 -22.10 5.41
N GLU A 150 8.50 -20.92 5.97
CA GLU A 150 7.36 -20.68 6.88
C GLU A 150 6.10 -20.18 6.18
N VAL A 151 6.05 -20.12 4.85
CA VAL A 151 4.88 -19.61 4.12
C VAL A 151 3.60 -20.35 4.48
N ASP A 152 3.67 -21.66 4.69
CA ASP A 152 2.53 -22.47 5.09
C ASP A 152 2.05 -22.17 6.50
N LEU A 153 2.96 -21.75 7.36
CA LEU A 153 2.65 -21.29 8.72
C LEU A 153 2.04 -19.88 8.72
N VAL A 154 2.48 -19.01 7.81
CA VAL A 154 1.98 -17.62 7.67
C VAL A 154 0.61 -17.58 7.00
N LEU A 155 0.32 -18.53 6.10
CA LEU A 155 -0.87 -18.52 5.26
C LEU A 155 -2.19 -18.37 6.05
N PRO A 156 -2.47 -19.15 7.11
CA PRO A 156 -3.73 -19.02 7.86
C PRO A 156 -3.94 -17.62 8.46
N ALA A 157 -2.89 -17.03 9.03
CA ALA A 157 -2.94 -15.68 9.59
C ALA A 157 -3.19 -14.61 8.51
N ALA A 158 -2.56 -14.78 7.33
CA ALA A 158 -2.75 -13.88 6.19
C ALA A 158 -4.16 -13.99 5.60
N GLU A 159 -4.72 -15.19 5.48
CA GLU A 159 -6.10 -15.43 5.03
C GLU A 159 -7.12 -14.82 5.99
N HIS A 160 -6.94 -15.08 7.28
CA HIS A 160 -7.82 -14.53 8.31
C HIS A 160 -7.81 -13.00 8.30
N MET A 161 -6.62 -12.40 8.23
CA MET A 161 -6.45 -10.94 8.15
C MET A 161 -7.13 -10.38 6.90
N PHE A 162 -6.84 -10.93 5.72
CA PHE A 162 -7.40 -10.48 4.45
C PHE A 162 -8.93 -10.57 4.44
N THR A 163 -9.47 -11.72 4.88
CA THR A 163 -10.91 -11.96 4.93
C THR A 163 -11.62 -10.99 5.88
N ALA A 164 -11.02 -10.75 7.06
CA ALA A 164 -11.57 -9.81 8.03
C ALA A 164 -11.55 -8.35 7.52
N GLU A 165 -10.53 -7.97 6.73
CA GLU A 165 -10.39 -6.61 6.23
C GLU A 165 -11.19 -6.36 4.95
N ILE A 166 -11.21 -7.32 4.03
CA ILE A 166 -11.78 -7.16 2.69
C ILE A 166 -13.20 -7.73 2.59
N GLY A 167 -13.57 -8.68 3.48
CA GLY A 167 -14.90 -9.28 3.54
C GLY A 167 -15.08 -10.55 2.68
N TYR A 168 -14.00 -11.04 2.04
CA TYR A 168 -14.00 -12.31 1.31
C TYR A 168 -12.60 -12.92 1.28
N PRO A 169 -12.48 -14.25 1.03
CA PRO A 169 -11.18 -14.92 1.00
C PRO A 169 -10.26 -14.37 -0.11
N PRO A 170 -8.92 -14.37 0.10
CA PRO A 170 -7.95 -13.85 -0.88
C PRO A 170 -7.86 -14.66 -2.18
N TYR A 171 -8.44 -15.84 -2.21
CA TYR A 171 -8.51 -16.69 -3.40
C TYR A 171 -9.77 -17.58 -3.40
N ARG A 172 -10.12 -18.10 -4.57
CA ARG A 172 -11.15 -19.14 -4.76
C ARG A 172 -10.48 -20.40 -5.28
N GLY A 173 -10.73 -21.54 -4.64
CA GLY A 173 -10.10 -22.81 -4.99
C GLY A 173 -8.68 -22.95 -4.44
N ASN A 174 -7.64 -22.99 -5.29
CA ASN A 174 -6.28 -23.21 -4.83
C ASN A 174 -5.58 -21.90 -4.38
N SER A 175 -4.72 -22.03 -3.37
CA SER A 175 -3.97 -20.91 -2.77
C SER A 175 -2.63 -20.62 -3.47
N ARG A 176 -2.28 -21.28 -4.59
CA ARG A 176 -0.94 -21.21 -5.19
C ARG A 176 -0.47 -19.77 -5.46
N GLY A 177 -1.32 -18.94 -6.07
CA GLY A 177 -0.99 -17.56 -6.37
C GLY A 177 -0.78 -16.72 -5.12
N TYR A 178 -1.62 -16.90 -4.11
CA TYR A 178 -1.52 -16.19 -2.84
C TYR A 178 -0.27 -16.61 -2.05
N ARG A 179 0.02 -17.93 -2.00
CA ARG A 179 1.27 -18.46 -1.44
C ARG A 179 2.51 -17.90 -2.12
N ALA A 180 2.50 -17.81 -3.45
CA ALA A 180 3.61 -17.21 -4.18
C ALA A 180 3.83 -15.73 -3.81
N SER A 181 2.75 -14.98 -3.57
CA SER A 181 2.85 -13.60 -3.10
C SER A 181 3.43 -13.51 -1.69
N LEU A 182 3.01 -14.39 -0.76
CA LEU A 182 3.57 -14.46 0.59
C LEU A 182 5.05 -14.88 0.56
N ALA A 183 5.41 -15.86 -0.27
CA ALA A 183 6.79 -16.30 -0.43
C ALA A 183 7.68 -15.15 -0.96
N ALA A 184 7.19 -14.38 -1.91
CA ALA A 184 7.92 -13.23 -2.45
C ALA A 184 8.13 -12.11 -1.40
N LEU A 185 7.19 -11.91 -0.48
CA LEU A 185 7.37 -10.99 0.64
C LEU A 185 8.37 -11.53 1.66
N ALA A 186 8.26 -12.81 2.04
CA ALA A 186 9.20 -13.46 2.96
C ALA A 186 10.63 -13.46 2.41
N GLN A 187 10.80 -13.74 1.12
CA GLN A 187 12.12 -13.72 0.44
C GLN A 187 12.79 -12.35 0.49
N ARG A 188 12.01 -11.27 0.51
CA ARG A 188 12.52 -9.90 0.64
C ARG A 188 12.74 -9.48 2.10
N GLY A 189 12.40 -10.32 3.08
CA GLY A 189 12.38 -9.94 4.49
C GLY A 189 11.25 -8.97 4.85
N HIS A 190 10.21 -8.91 4.04
CA HIS A 190 9.11 -7.96 4.16
C HIS A 190 7.91 -8.48 4.96
N THR A 191 7.92 -9.74 5.41
CA THR A 191 6.91 -10.28 6.33
C THR A 191 7.53 -10.42 7.70
N TYR A 192 6.93 -9.83 8.72
CA TYR A 192 7.33 -9.94 10.12
C TYR A 192 6.31 -10.77 10.88
N VAL A 193 6.80 -11.65 11.75
CA VAL A 193 5.96 -12.60 12.51
C VAL A 193 6.41 -12.76 13.95
N VAL A 194 5.45 -13.18 14.81
CA VAL A 194 5.71 -13.93 16.04
C VAL A 194 5.03 -15.28 15.91
N VAL A 195 5.75 -16.33 16.25
CA VAL A 195 5.28 -17.72 16.24
C VAL A 195 5.28 -18.24 17.66
N GLU A 196 4.14 -18.76 18.12
CA GLU A 196 3.96 -19.42 19.42
C GLU A 196 3.28 -20.76 19.21
N HIS A 197 3.77 -21.81 19.84
CA HIS A 197 3.22 -23.16 19.77
C HIS A 197 2.98 -23.69 18.35
N GLY A 198 3.83 -23.26 17.38
CA GLY A 198 3.70 -23.67 15.97
C GLY A 198 2.67 -22.87 15.17
N GLU A 199 2.13 -21.79 15.71
CA GLU A 199 1.17 -20.92 15.02
C GLU A 199 1.67 -19.48 14.96
N VAL A 200 1.36 -18.78 13.87
CA VAL A 200 1.61 -17.34 13.78
C VAL A 200 0.57 -16.61 14.63
N VAL A 201 1.01 -15.90 15.67
CA VAL A 201 0.15 -15.11 16.55
C VAL A 201 0.16 -13.63 16.23
N PHE A 202 1.19 -13.14 15.56
CA PHE A 202 1.29 -11.77 15.05
C PHE A 202 1.94 -11.78 13.68
N LYS A 203 1.44 -10.96 12.78
CA LYS A 203 2.08 -10.66 11.49
C LYS A 203 1.83 -9.24 11.02
N THR A 204 2.76 -8.74 10.22
CA THR A 204 2.58 -7.57 9.35
C THR A 204 3.54 -7.65 8.17
N ASP A 205 3.23 -6.93 7.10
CA ASP A 205 4.07 -6.90 5.91
C ASP A 205 4.51 -5.47 5.57
N ILE A 206 5.70 -5.34 4.98
CA ILE A 206 6.06 -4.17 4.18
C ILE A 206 5.44 -4.39 2.79
N GLY A 207 4.32 -3.73 2.52
CA GLY A 207 3.60 -3.85 1.24
C GLY A 207 4.26 -3.09 0.11
N SER A 208 4.90 -1.96 0.43
CA SER A 208 5.64 -1.14 -0.50
C SER A 208 6.87 -0.55 0.16
N PHE A 209 7.96 -0.50 -0.60
CA PHE A 209 9.22 0.11 -0.15
C PHE A 209 9.87 0.85 -1.31
N ALA A 210 10.10 2.15 -1.14
CA ALA A 210 10.78 2.99 -2.12
C ALA A 210 11.34 4.25 -1.45
N LEU A 211 12.44 4.78 -1.95
CA LEU A 211 13.02 6.08 -1.58
C LEU A 211 13.18 6.27 -0.05
N GLY A 212 13.53 5.19 0.68
CA GLY A 212 13.67 5.24 2.14
C GLY A 212 12.35 5.28 2.93
N CYS A 213 11.22 5.01 2.29
CA CYS A 213 9.91 4.89 2.93
C CYS A 213 9.38 3.46 2.81
N ALA A 214 8.92 2.91 3.93
CA ALA A 214 8.24 1.61 3.99
C ALA A 214 6.77 1.78 4.37
N GLN A 215 5.85 1.21 3.57
CA GLN A 215 4.44 1.19 3.90
C GLN A 215 4.06 -0.16 4.50
N LEU A 216 3.64 -0.15 5.76
CA LEU A 216 3.13 -1.34 6.43
C LEU A 216 1.70 -1.63 6.01
N GLN A 217 1.41 -2.93 5.90
CA GLN A 217 0.06 -3.44 5.61
C GLN A 217 -0.20 -4.73 6.36
N GLY A 218 -1.47 -5.10 6.46
CA GLY A 218 -1.87 -6.40 6.99
C GLY A 218 -1.40 -6.65 8.42
N VAL A 219 -1.46 -5.63 9.28
CA VAL A 219 -1.18 -5.76 10.72
C VAL A 219 -2.27 -6.64 11.35
N TRP A 220 -1.86 -7.80 11.83
CA TRP A 220 -2.77 -8.78 12.41
C TRP A 220 -2.22 -9.34 13.71
N LEU A 221 -3.11 -9.46 14.69
CA LEU A 221 -2.87 -10.13 15.97
C LEU A 221 -3.96 -11.20 16.15
N ALA A 222 -3.56 -12.37 16.60
CA ALA A 222 -4.47 -13.48 16.86
C ALA A 222 -5.63 -13.04 17.76
N PRO A 223 -6.89 -13.40 17.43
CA PRO A 223 -8.08 -12.90 18.14
C PRO A 223 -8.03 -13.06 19.65
N HIS A 224 -7.53 -14.20 20.15
CA HIS A 224 -7.44 -14.50 21.57
C HIS A 224 -6.41 -13.63 22.33
N LEU A 225 -5.50 -12.94 21.62
CA LEU A 225 -4.49 -12.04 22.21
C LEU A 225 -4.89 -10.56 22.13
N ARG A 226 -6.03 -10.25 21.50
CA ARG A 226 -6.50 -8.86 21.39
C ARG A 226 -6.98 -8.31 22.73
N GLY A 227 -6.92 -6.99 22.87
CA GLY A 227 -7.34 -6.31 24.11
C GLY A 227 -6.34 -6.41 25.27
N GLN A 228 -5.23 -7.12 25.13
CA GLN A 228 -4.22 -7.35 26.18
C GLN A 228 -3.02 -6.39 26.11
N GLY A 229 -3.08 -5.36 25.26
CA GLY A 229 -2.00 -4.39 25.10
C GLY A 229 -0.81 -4.88 24.25
N LEU A 230 -0.83 -6.11 23.73
CA LEU A 230 0.29 -6.75 23.04
C LEU A 230 0.58 -6.15 21.65
N ALA A 231 -0.39 -5.54 21.00
CA ALA A 231 -0.20 -5.00 19.64
C ALA A 231 0.87 -3.90 19.59
N ALA A 232 0.96 -3.05 20.62
CA ALA A 232 1.91 -1.95 20.63
C ALA A 232 3.38 -2.41 20.68
N PRO A 233 3.83 -3.25 21.65
CA PRO A 233 5.22 -3.71 21.67
C PRO A 233 5.60 -4.57 20.45
N LEU A 234 4.67 -5.37 19.93
CA LEU A 234 4.89 -6.18 18.73
C LEU A 234 5.11 -5.32 17.49
N LEU A 235 4.22 -4.37 17.24
CA LEU A 235 4.35 -3.47 16.09
C LEU A 235 5.50 -2.48 16.26
N ALA A 236 5.80 -2.04 17.48
CA ALA A 236 6.97 -1.22 17.77
C ALA A 236 8.26 -1.90 17.32
N SER A 237 8.40 -3.21 17.58
CA SER A 237 9.54 -4.00 17.11
C SER A 237 9.69 -4.01 15.59
N VAL A 238 8.57 -4.11 14.86
CA VAL A 238 8.61 -4.04 13.40
C VAL A 238 9.07 -2.66 12.93
N VAL A 239 8.44 -1.61 13.45
CA VAL A 239 8.78 -0.22 13.09
C VAL A 239 10.25 0.05 13.38
N GLU A 240 10.76 -0.37 14.53
CA GLU A 240 12.15 -0.20 14.93
C GLU A 240 13.11 -0.93 13.99
N GLN A 241 12.87 -2.21 13.70
CA GLN A 241 13.70 -2.99 12.77
C GLN A 241 13.70 -2.39 11.35
N VAL A 242 12.55 -1.88 10.88
CA VAL A 242 12.43 -1.24 9.58
C VAL A 242 13.18 0.09 9.55
N MET A 243 13.08 0.90 10.61
CA MET A 243 13.74 2.22 10.67
C MET A 243 15.25 2.12 10.89
N LEU A 244 15.72 1.15 11.64
CA LEU A 244 17.15 0.87 11.83
C LEU A 244 17.79 0.18 10.61
N GLY A 245 16.97 -0.32 9.70
CA GLY A 245 17.39 -1.03 8.49
C GLY A 245 17.07 -0.25 7.21
N PRO A 246 16.09 -0.71 6.41
CA PRO A 246 15.90 -0.23 5.04
C PRO A 246 15.25 1.15 4.92
N ALA A 247 14.45 1.62 5.89
CA ALA A 247 13.60 2.80 5.72
C ALA A 247 13.51 3.66 6.99
N PRO A 248 14.12 4.86 7.03
CA PRO A 248 13.96 5.79 8.14
C PRO A 248 12.54 6.34 8.29
N LEU A 249 11.68 6.17 7.28
CA LEU A 249 10.31 6.60 7.26
C LEU A 249 9.37 5.41 7.13
N VAL A 250 8.44 5.26 8.08
CA VAL A 250 7.42 4.20 8.04
C VAL A 250 6.04 4.83 7.90
N THR A 251 5.25 4.34 6.97
CA THR A 251 3.88 4.81 6.74
C THR A 251 2.88 3.66 6.76
N LEU A 252 1.63 3.98 7.01
CA LEU A 252 0.48 3.10 6.83
C LEU A 252 -0.80 3.94 6.69
N TYR A 253 -1.86 3.35 6.18
CA TYR A 253 -3.19 3.92 6.27
C TYR A 253 -4.16 2.93 6.93
N VAL A 254 -5.18 3.45 7.59
CA VAL A 254 -6.08 2.66 8.42
C VAL A 254 -7.51 3.17 8.28
N ASN A 255 -8.51 2.27 8.30
CA ASN A 255 -9.90 2.70 8.31
C ASN A 255 -10.17 3.58 9.54
N ASP A 256 -10.85 4.70 9.35
CA ASP A 256 -11.11 5.69 10.40
C ASP A 256 -11.92 5.11 11.58
N PHE A 257 -12.79 4.14 11.32
CA PHE A 257 -13.55 3.42 12.34
C PHE A 257 -12.72 2.43 13.17
N ASN A 258 -11.48 2.09 12.75
CA ASN A 258 -10.61 1.19 13.50
C ASN A 258 -9.89 1.94 14.64
N THR A 259 -10.67 2.32 15.65
CA THR A 259 -10.19 3.14 16.77
C THR A 259 -9.08 2.46 17.59
N ALA A 260 -9.13 1.14 17.72
CA ALA A 260 -8.13 0.35 18.45
C ALA A 260 -6.76 0.39 17.75
N ALA A 261 -6.72 0.18 16.43
CA ALA A 261 -5.50 0.28 15.65
C ALA A 261 -4.94 1.71 15.66
N ARG A 262 -5.80 2.73 15.49
CA ARG A 262 -5.40 4.14 15.54
C ARG A 262 -4.82 4.54 16.90
N ALA A 263 -5.37 4.01 18.01
CA ALA A 263 -4.79 4.23 19.33
C ALA A 263 -3.40 3.59 19.48
N THR A 264 -3.23 2.37 18.95
CA THR A 264 -1.94 1.69 18.89
C THR A 264 -0.92 2.51 18.11
N TYR A 265 -1.26 2.95 16.89
CA TYR A 265 -0.34 3.72 16.04
C TYR A 265 0.08 5.05 16.69
N ARG A 266 -0.86 5.79 17.30
CA ARG A 266 -0.53 7.02 18.05
C ARG A 266 0.46 6.75 19.18
N ARG A 267 0.29 5.65 19.91
CA ARG A 267 1.23 5.27 20.99
C ARG A 267 2.64 5.00 20.46
N LEU A 268 2.77 4.51 19.21
CA LEU A 268 4.05 4.28 18.55
C LEU A 268 4.66 5.55 17.92
N GLY A 269 4.03 6.72 18.09
CA GLY A 269 4.51 7.98 17.53
C GLY A 269 4.08 8.25 16.10
N PHE A 270 3.17 7.45 15.53
CA PHE A 270 2.60 7.79 14.23
C PHE A 270 1.76 9.06 14.31
N ARG A 271 2.00 9.97 13.38
CA ARG A 271 1.25 11.23 13.20
C ARG A 271 0.46 11.19 11.90
N ASP A 272 -0.66 11.88 11.88
CA ASP A 272 -1.54 12.04 10.73
C ASP A 272 -0.90 12.99 9.70
N VAL A 273 -0.91 12.58 8.42
CA VAL A 273 -0.40 13.38 7.29
C VAL A 273 -1.40 13.48 6.15
N GLY A 274 -2.68 13.27 6.45
CA GLY A 274 -3.82 13.39 5.56
C GLY A 274 -4.61 12.10 5.42
N ASP A 275 -5.49 12.05 4.47
CA ASP A 275 -6.42 10.93 4.30
C ASP A 275 -6.19 10.20 2.95
N PHE A 276 -6.36 8.90 2.97
CA PHE A 276 -6.58 8.04 1.81
C PHE A 276 -8.07 7.75 1.65
N ALA A 277 -8.44 7.33 0.46
CA ALA A 277 -9.70 6.67 0.16
C ALA A 277 -9.46 5.39 -0.64
N THR A 278 -10.40 4.46 -0.58
CA THR A 278 -10.37 3.22 -1.35
C THR A 278 -11.74 2.89 -1.90
N VAL A 279 -11.82 2.63 -3.20
CA VAL A 279 -12.98 2.04 -3.86
C VAL A 279 -12.63 0.58 -4.17
N LEU A 280 -13.34 -0.36 -3.57
CA LEU A 280 -13.23 -1.80 -3.86
C LEU A 280 -14.23 -2.15 -4.97
N LEU A 281 -13.76 -2.89 -5.96
CA LEU A 281 -14.49 -3.13 -7.21
C LEU A 281 -14.95 -4.60 -7.35
#